data_4d15cdd0a9d79fac88482e35edaed8dc
#
_entry.id   4d15cdd0a9d79fac88482e35edaed8dc
#
_cell.length_a   1.000
_cell.length_b   1.000
_cell.length_c   1.000
_cell.angle_alpha   90.00
_cell.angle_beta   90.00
_cell.angle_gamma   90.00
#
_symmetry.space_group_name_H-M   'P 1'
#
loop_
_entity.id
_entity.type
_entity.pdbx_description
1 polymer ?
#
loop_
_entity_poly.entity_id
_entity_poly.type
_entity_poly.pdbx_seq_one_letter_code
_entity_poly.pdbx_strand_id
1 'polypeptide(L)'
;MGQNYALVVDDHPLVASGIANFLTSHCQFKQASVVTNEEDCYRQIRDNGPPRLLVIDFWLSSGTALKLLKEVKQHYPQVRFLVVSGDDNNDIWQKVHAAGGHGFVLKSEPPEMFSRAVCALLDNLTWFPERNDFPVESNNEKLSKFNLTPRQIDVLNMIMRGLPNKRIAAQLSISEPTVKEHISNILKKIGVNSRVEAITLLHGKRESSE
;
A
#
# COMPACT_ATOMS: atom_id res chain seq x y z
N MET A 1 -30.88 -1.23 10.99
CA MET A 1 -30.59 -1.33 9.53
C MET A 1 -29.24 -0.66 9.32
N GLY A 2 -28.19 -1.41 9.01
CA GLY A 2 -26.86 -0.83 8.80
C GLY A 2 -26.91 0.20 7.69
N GLN A 3 -26.32 1.38 7.94
CA GLN A 3 -26.26 2.42 6.92
C GLN A 3 -25.40 1.94 5.77
N ASN A 4 -25.92 1.97 4.53
CA ASN A 4 -25.19 1.58 3.34
C ASN A 4 -24.27 2.73 2.89
N TYR A 5 -23.26 3.04 3.70
CA TYR A 5 -22.26 4.05 3.38
C TYR A 5 -20.85 3.47 3.41
N ALA A 6 -19.96 4.12 2.68
CA ALA A 6 -18.53 3.87 2.68
C ALA A 6 -17.81 4.99 3.44
N LEU A 7 -16.69 4.65 4.09
CA LEU A 7 -15.80 5.62 4.72
C LEU A 7 -14.42 5.48 4.08
N VAL A 8 -13.83 6.60 3.67
CA VAL A 8 -12.50 6.66 3.07
C VAL A 8 -11.56 7.38 4.03
N VAL A 9 -10.44 6.76 4.36
CA VAL A 9 -9.38 7.29 5.21
C VAL A 9 -8.11 7.43 4.38
N ASP A 10 -7.73 8.64 4.02
CA ASP A 10 -6.51 8.93 3.25
C ASP A 10 -6.07 10.38 3.57
N ASP A 11 -4.82 10.58 3.95
CA ASP A 11 -4.27 11.88 4.29
C ASP A 11 -3.98 12.78 3.07
N HIS A 12 -4.31 12.29 1.86
CA HIS A 12 -4.31 13.03 0.61
C HIS A 12 -5.75 13.38 0.20
N PRO A 13 -6.27 14.59 0.52
CA PRO A 13 -7.70 14.92 0.37
C PRO A 13 -8.25 14.76 -1.04
N LEU A 14 -7.43 15.03 -2.07
CA LEU A 14 -7.84 14.88 -3.47
C LEU A 14 -8.06 13.41 -3.85
N VAL A 15 -7.16 12.53 -3.40
CA VAL A 15 -7.26 11.08 -3.62
C VAL A 15 -8.49 10.54 -2.88
N ALA A 16 -8.64 10.89 -1.61
CA ALA A 16 -9.78 10.49 -0.80
C ALA A 16 -11.13 10.89 -1.42
N SER A 17 -11.22 12.14 -1.91
CA SER A 17 -12.42 12.66 -2.58
C SER A 17 -12.68 11.93 -3.90
N GLY A 18 -11.63 11.64 -4.67
CA GLY A 18 -11.71 10.84 -5.90
C GLY A 18 -12.28 9.45 -5.64
N ILE A 19 -11.76 8.75 -4.63
CA ILE A 19 -12.25 7.43 -4.22
C ILE A 19 -13.70 7.50 -3.75
N ALA A 20 -14.07 8.47 -2.91
CA ALA A 20 -15.43 8.62 -2.41
C ALA A 20 -16.44 8.88 -3.55
N ASN A 21 -16.09 9.76 -4.49
CA ASN A 21 -16.90 10.02 -5.70
C ASN A 21 -17.03 8.75 -6.55
N PHE A 22 -15.96 7.99 -6.72
CA PHE A 22 -16.01 6.74 -7.47
C PHE A 22 -16.93 5.72 -6.81
N LEU A 23 -16.87 5.56 -5.48
CA LEU A 23 -17.73 4.65 -4.73
C LEU A 23 -19.22 4.98 -4.88
N THR A 24 -19.57 6.25 -4.86
CA THR A 24 -20.97 6.67 -5.01
C THR A 24 -21.46 6.58 -6.45
N SER A 25 -20.61 6.83 -7.43
CA SER A 25 -20.97 6.83 -8.85
C SER A 25 -20.96 5.43 -9.49
N HIS A 26 -20.09 4.51 -9.02
CA HIS A 26 -19.82 3.24 -9.70
C HIS A 26 -20.01 2.00 -8.83
N CYS A 27 -20.03 2.14 -7.47
CA CYS A 27 -20.06 1.00 -6.56
C CYS A 27 -21.33 0.91 -5.69
N GLN A 28 -22.42 1.54 -6.09
CA GLN A 28 -23.75 1.45 -5.46
C GLN A 28 -23.82 1.92 -3.99
N PHE A 29 -22.87 2.73 -3.52
CA PHE A 29 -23.00 3.38 -2.22
C PHE A 29 -23.86 4.64 -2.34
N LYS A 30 -24.81 4.80 -1.41
CA LYS A 30 -25.63 6.03 -1.34
C LYS A 30 -24.83 7.22 -0.84
N GLN A 31 -23.81 6.96 -0.02
CA GLN A 31 -22.96 7.97 0.58
C GLN A 31 -21.55 7.41 0.79
N ALA A 32 -20.55 8.25 0.56
CA ALA A 32 -19.16 7.99 0.93
C ALA A 32 -18.63 9.22 1.67
N SER A 33 -18.19 9.01 2.91
CA SER A 33 -17.58 10.06 3.74
C SER A 33 -16.05 9.96 3.63
N VAL A 34 -15.37 11.10 3.77
CA VAL A 34 -13.93 11.20 3.72
C VAL A 34 -13.41 11.73 5.05
N VAL A 35 -12.36 11.12 5.56
CA VAL A 35 -11.57 11.60 6.69
C VAL A 35 -10.08 11.46 6.39
N THR A 36 -9.25 12.29 7.01
CA THR A 36 -7.81 12.37 6.71
C THR A 36 -6.91 11.76 7.78
N ASN A 37 -7.49 11.28 8.87
CA ASN A 37 -6.74 10.71 9.99
C ASN A 37 -7.58 9.69 10.77
N GLU A 38 -6.92 8.95 11.65
CA GLU A 38 -7.54 7.89 12.47
C GLU A 38 -8.56 8.43 13.46
N GLU A 39 -8.29 9.58 14.08
CA GLU A 39 -9.18 10.17 15.10
C GLU A 39 -10.54 10.53 14.50
N ASP A 40 -10.53 11.17 13.33
CA ASP A 40 -11.76 11.50 12.60
C ASP A 40 -12.49 10.25 12.12
N CYS A 41 -11.75 9.18 11.77
CA CYS A 41 -12.34 7.89 11.43
C CYS A 41 -13.13 7.31 12.62
N TYR A 42 -12.54 7.28 13.80
CA TYR A 42 -13.25 6.81 15.01
C TYR A 42 -14.45 7.69 15.35
N ARG A 43 -14.33 9.01 15.21
CA ARG A 43 -15.43 9.95 15.42
C ARG A 43 -16.57 9.67 14.45
N GLN A 44 -16.26 9.55 13.17
CA GLN A 44 -17.26 9.27 12.13
C GLN A 44 -18.00 7.95 12.38
N ILE A 45 -17.29 6.90 12.79
CA ILE A 45 -17.91 5.59 13.11
C ILE A 45 -18.78 5.69 14.35
N ARG A 46 -18.36 6.42 15.39
CA ARG A 46 -19.13 6.61 16.61
C ARG A 46 -20.44 7.39 16.36
N ASP A 47 -20.36 8.43 15.54
CA ASP A 47 -21.48 9.36 15.33
C ASP A 47 -22.49 8.81 14.32
N ASN A 48 -22.05 8.03 13.32
CA ASN A 48 -22.89 7.53 12.22
C ASN A 48 -23.04 6.00 12.21
N GLY A 49 -22.43 5.30 13.17
CA GLY A 49 -22.34 3.85 13.16
C GLY A 49 -21.27 3.31 12.17
N PRO A 50 -21.02 2.00 12.19
CA PRO A 50 -19.98 1.39 11.35
C PRO A 50 -20.36 1.43 9.86
N PRO A 51 -19.39 1.77 8.96
CA PRO A 51 -19.62 1.73 7.54
C PRO A 51 -19.74 0.28 7.03
N ARG A 52 -20.36 0.11 5.87
CA ARG A 52 -20.35 -1.20 5.19
C ARG A 52 -18.98 -1.51 4.61
N LEU A 53 -18.27 -0.49 4.10
CA LEU A 53 -16.93 -0.56 3.56
C LEU A 53 -16.07 0.56 4.14
N LEU A 54 -14.89 0.19 4.62
CA LEU A 54 -13.84 1.12 5.02
C LEU A 54 -12.67 0.99 4.03
N VAL A 55 -12.44 2.04 3.24
CA VAL A 55 -11.28 2.14 2.35
C VAL A 55 -10.21 2.93 3.07
N ILE A 56 -9.00 2.37 3.17
CA ILE A 56 -7.92 2.97 3.96
C ILE A 56 -6.65 3.04 3.11
N ASP A 57 -6.02 4.21 3.04
CA ASP A 57 -4.64 4.30 2.54
C ASP A 57 -3.71 3.55 3.49
N PHE A 58 -2.86 2.70 2.94
CA PHE A 58 -1.90 1.95 3.74
C PHE A 58 -0.93 2.85 4.51
N TRP A 59 -0.49 3.96 3.90
CA TRP A 59 0.42 4.93 4.49
C TRP A 59 -0.33 6.19 4.91
N LEU A 60 -0.66 6.30 6.19
CA LEU A 60 -1.20 7.51 6.79
C LEU A 60 -0.07 8.34 7.41
N SER A 61 -0.32 9.61 7.66
CA SER A 61 0.65 10.49 8.35
C SER A 61 1.06 10.00 9.73
N SER A 62 0.18 9.24 10.41
CA SER A 62 0.42 8.59 11.71
C SER A 62 1.20 7.28 11.62
N GLY A 63 1.41 6.73 10.42
CA GLY A 63 2.06 5.43 10.20
C GLY A 63 1.30 4.52 9.26
N THR A 64 1.27 3.21 9.53
CA THR A 64 0.54 2.25 8.70
C THR A 64 -0.91 2.07 9.17
N ALA A 65 -1.81 1.83 8.23
CA ALA A 65 -3.23 1.55 8.48
C ALA A 65 -3.52 0.29 9.33
N LEU A 66 -2.50 -0.52 9.60
CA LEU A 66 -2.67 -1.84 10.25
C LEU A 66 -3.25 -1.73 11.66
N LYS A 67 -2.89 -0.68 12.40
CA LYS A 67 -3.42 -0.44 13.75
C LYS A 67 -4.90 -0.11 13.68
N LEU A 68 -5.27 0.90 12.89
CA LEU A 68 -6.65 1.31 12.67
C LEU A 68 -7.52 0.13 12.21
N LEU A 69 -7.03 -0.65 11.23
CA LEU A 69 -7.73 -1.82 10.72
C LEU A 69 -8.04 -2.84 11.83
N LYS A 70 -7.04 -3.21 12.64
CA LYS A 70 -7.20 -4.18 13.74
C LYS A 70 -8.20 -3.69 14.79
N GLU A 71 -8.08 -2.43 15.20
CA GLU A 71 -8.96 -1.84 16.23
C GLU A 71 -10.41 -1.74 15.74
N VAL A 72 -10.64 -1.25 14.52
CA VAL A 72 -12.00 -1.18 13.96
C VAL A 72 -12.58 -2.58 13.77
N LYS A 73 -11.78 -3.54 13.27
CA LYS A 73 -12.23 -4.93 13.10
C LYS A 73 -12.63 -5.59 14.43
N GLN A 74 -11.89 -5.34 15.49
CA GLN A 74 -12.19 -5.89 16.81
C GLN A 74 -13.54 -5.44 17.33
N HIS A 75 -13.90 -4.18 17.10
CA HIS A 75 -15.16 -3.60 17.59
C HIS A 75 -16.33 -3.76 16.61
N TYR A 76 -16.02 -3.84 15.30
CA TYR A 76 -17.00 -3.88 14.21
C TYR A 76 -16.64 -4.96 13.19
N PRO A 77 -16.75 -6.25 13.53
CA PRO A 77 -16.31 -7.36 12.67
C PRO A 77 -17.06 -7.46 11.33
N GLN A 78 -18.23 -6.81 11.23
CA GLN A 78 -19.04 -6.75 10.01
C GLN A 78 -18.51 -5.76 8.97
N VAL A 79 -17.63 -4.83 9.34
CA VAL A 79 -17.03 -3.86 8.41
C VAL A 79 -16.12 -4.57 7.42
N ARG A 80 -16.26 -4.25 6.14
CA ARG A 80 -15.34 -4.71 5.11
C ARG A 80 -14.21 -3.71 4.95
N PHE A 81 -12.99 -4.22 4.80
CA PHE A 81 -11.77 -3.41 4.70
C PHE A 81 -11.13 -3.59 3.34
N LEU A 82 -11.02 -2.50 2.59
CA LEU A 82 -10.19 -2.40 1.39
C LEU A 82 -9.01 -1.47 1.68
N VAL A 83 -7.81 -1.99 1.64
CA VAL A 83 -6.61 -1.16 1.77
C VAL A 83 -6.14 -0.78 0.38
N VAL A 84 -5.84 0.49 0.19
CA VAL A 84 -5.26 1.02 -1.04
C VAL A 84 -3.84 1.49 -0.77
N SER A 85 -2.94 1.36 -1.74
CA SER A 85 -1.55 1.82 -1.60
C SER A 85 -0.99 2.33 -2.91
N GLY A 86 -0.18 3.38 -2.85
CA GLY A 86 0.68 3.78 -3.96
C GLY A 86 1.98 2.96 -4.04
N ASP A 87 2.22 2.12 -3.06
CA ASP A 87 3.42 1.31 -2.90
C ASP A 87 3.12 -0.14 -3.35
N ASP A 88 3.85 -0.63 -4.35
CA ASP A 88 3.72 -1.95 -4.97
C ASP A 88 4.48 -3.07 -4.25
N ASN A 89 4.98 -2.81 -3.02
CA ASN A 89 5.67 -3.82 -2.24
C ASN A 89 4.76 -5.00 -1.90
N ASN A 90 5.13 -6.18 -2.37
CA ASN A 90 4.41 -7.42 -2.15
C ASN A 90 4.17 -7.76 -0.67
N ASP A 91 5.00 -7.25 0.26
CA ASP A 91 4.81 -7.49 1.69
C ASP A 91 3.59 -6.75 2.27
N ILE A 92 3.10 -5.70 1.60
CA ILE A 92 2.01 -4.86 2.12
C ILE A 92 0.71 -5.66 2.16
N TRP A 93 0.31 -6.27 1.06
CA TRP A 93 -0.93 -7.04 1.03
C TRP A 93 -0.92 -8.23 1.99
N GLN A 94 0.26 -8.86 2.21
CA GLN A 94 0.41 -9.93 3.18
C GLN A 94 0.20 -9.43 4.61
N LYS A 95 0.74 -8.26 4.96
CA LYS A 95 0.52 -7.60 6.25
C LYS A 95 -0.95 -7.22 6.44
N VAL A 96 -1.59 -6.71 5.39
CA VAL A 96 -3.03 -6.37 5.39
C VAL A 96 -3.87 -7.62 5.62
N HIS A 97 -3.59 -8.70 4.90
CA HIS A 97 -4.27 -9.99 5.05
C HIS A 97 -4.09 -10.54 6.47
N ALA A 98 -2.84 -10.58 6.98
CA ALA A 98 -2.53 -11.04 8.33
C ALA A 98 -3.18 -10.18 9.43
N ALA A 99 -3.38 -8.89 9.18
CA ALA A 99 -4.12 -7.99 10.08
C ALA A 99 -5.64 -8.19 10.02
N GLY A 100 -6.12 -9.00 9.07
CA GLY A 100 -7.53 -9.32 8.87
C GLY A 100 -8.25 -8.35 7.94
N GLY A 101 -7.54 -7.64 7.06
CA GLY A 101 -8.13 -6.95 5.92
C GLY A 101 -8.83 -7.92 4.98
N HIS A 102 -9.73 -7.41 4.16
CA HIS A 102 -10.49 -8.22 3.22
C HIS A 102 -10.06 -8.02 1.78
N GLY A 103 -9.37 -6.90 1.47
CA GLY A 103 -8.85 -6.64 0.14
C GLY A 103 -7.70 -5.65 0.13
N PHE A 104 -6.96 -5.69 -0.98
CA PHE A 104 -5.85 -4.79 -1.27
C PHE A 104 -5.87 -4.43 -2.76
N VAL A 105 -5.66 -3.14 -3.09
CA VAL A 105 -5.59 -2.61 -4.45
C VAL A 105 -4.49 -1.56 -4.53
N LEU A 106 -3.72 -1.56 -5.60
CA LEU A 106 -2.77 -0.49 -5.87
C LEU A 106 -3.49 0.76 -6.41
N LYS A 107 -3.09 1.95 -5.97
CA LYS A 107 -3.62 3.22 -6.50
C LYS A 107 -3.30 3.44 -7.98
N SER A 108 -2.34 2.68 -8.52
CA SER A 108 -1.96 2.67 -9.94
C SER A 108 -2.78 1.72 -10.80
N GLU A 109 -3.60 0.86 -10.19
CA GLU A 109 -4.44 -0.07 -10.94
C GLU A 109 -5.62 0.65 -11.64
N PRO A 110 -6.12 0.09 -12.75
CA PRO A 110 -7.27 0.65 -13.44
C PRO A 110 -8.51 0.73 -12.54
N PRO A 111 -9.38 1.76 -12.72
CA PRO A 111 -10.59 1.92 -11.91
C PRO A 111 -11.51 0.70 -11.90
N GLU A 112 -11.50 -0.10 -12.97
CA GLU A 112 -12.28 -1.34 -13.09
C GLU A 112 -11.84 -2.38 -12.06
N MET A 113 -10.55 -2.46 -11.75
CA MET A 113 -10.02 -3.38 -10.73
C MET A 113 -10.49 -2.97 -9.33
N PHE A 114 -10.48 -1.66 -9.05
CA PHE A 114 -11.03 -1.14 -7.80
C PHE A 114 -12.53 -1.45 -7.66
N SER A 115 -13.32 -1.26 -8.71
CA SER A 115 -14.74 -1.59 -8.72
C SER A 115 -14.98 -3.09 -8.47
N ARG A 116 -14.22 -3.97 -9.12
CA ARG A 116 -14.31 -5.43 -8.94
C ARG A 116 -13.94 -5.84 -7.50
N ALA A 117 -12.89 -5.24 -6.94
CA ALA A 117 -12.50 -5.46 -5.56
C ALA A 117 -13.64 -5.09 -4.60
N VAL A 118 -14.23 -3.90 -4.78
CA VAL A 118 -15.35 -3.45 -3.94
C VAL A 118 -16.54 -4.42 -4.06
N CYS A 119 -16.93 -4.83 -5.26
CA CYS A 119 -18.01 -5.80 -5.45
C CYS A 119 -17.72 -7.13 -4.73
N ALA A 120 -16.52 -7.69 -4.89
CA ALA A 120 -16.13 -8.92 -4.20
C ALA A 120 -16.24 -8.80 -2.68
N LEU A 121 -15.79 -7.68 -2.12
CA LEU A 121 -15.86 -7.45 -0.67
C LEU A 121 -17.31 -7.33 -0.19
N LEU A 122 -18.19 -6.70 -0.96
CA LEU A 122 -19.61 -6.56 -0.64
C LEU A 122 -20.36 -7.91 -0.71
N ASP A 123 -19.86 -8.83 -1.52
CA ASP A 123 -20.33 -10.22 -1.63
C ASP A 123 -19.68 -11.16 -0.60
N ASN A 124 -19.01 -10.59 0.40
CA ASN A 124 -18.30 -11.31 1.46
C ASN A 124 -17.10 -12.14 0.99
N LEU A 125 -16.61 -11.90 -0.20
CA LEU A 125 -15.36 -12.47 -0.71
C LEU A 125 -14.16 -11.64 -0.26
N THR A 126 -12.96 -12.12 -0.55
CA THR A 126 -11.72 -11.39 -0.37
C THR A 126 -11.13 -10.99 -1.71
N TRP A 127 -10.34 -9.92 -1.73
CA TRP A 127 -9.66 -9.44 -2.92
C TRP A 127 -8.20 -9.16 -2.61
N PHE A 128 -7.37 -10.14 -2.91
CA PHE A 128 -5.91 -10.01 -2.79
C PHE A 128 -5.27 -10.50 -4.08
N PRO A 129 -4.08 -10.01 -4.41
CA PRO A 129 -3.32 -10.54 -5.54
C PRO A 129 -3.18 -12.05 -5.41
N GLU A 130 -3.52 -12.81 -6.45
CA GLU A 130 -3.20 -14.22 -6.50
C GLU A 130 -1.67 -14.38 -6.49
N ARG A 131 -1.16 -15.44 -5.85
CA ARG A 131 0.29 -15.69 -5.77
C ARG A 131 1.02 -15.67 -7.11
N ASN A 132 0.28 -15.77 -8.22
CA ASN A 132 0.80 -15.81 -9.59
C ASN A 132 0.58 -14.52 -10.41
N ASP A 133 -0.21 -13.55 -9.92
CA ASP A 133 -0.54 -12.33 -10.68
C ASP A 133 0.52 -11.23 -10.57
N PHE A 134 1.40 -11.34 -9.59
CA PHE A 134 2.66 -10.65 -9.67
C PHE A 134 3.70 -11.67 -10.10
N PRO A 135 4.45 -11.45 -11.17
CA PRO A 135 5.66 -12.19 -11.36
C PRO A 135 6.49 -11.96 -10.10
N VAL A 136 6.47 -12.96 -9.21
CA VAL A 136 7.55 -13.16 -8.27
C VAL A 136 8.73 -13.60 -9.13
N GLU A 137 9.17 -12.72 -10.00
CA GLU A 137 10.60 -12.64 -10.22
C GLU A 137 11.12 -12.22 -8.86
N SER A 138 11.47 -13.23 -8.11
CA SER A 138 12.09 -13.09 -6.83
C SER A 138 13.32 -12.19 -7.02
N ASN A 139 13.13 -10.86 -6.85
CA ASN A 139 14.26 -9.97 -6.68
C ASN A 139 15.19 -10.55 -5.61
N ASN A 140 14.68 -11.35 -4.67
CA ASN A 140 15.47 -12.13 -3.73
C ASN A 140 16.42 -13.12 -4.40
N GLU A 141 16.06 -13.81 -5.49
CA GLU A 141 17.01 -14.67 -6.20
C GLU A 141 18.04 -13.85 -6.99
N LYS A 142 17.62 -12.75 -7.61
CA LYS A 142 18.58 -11.82 -8.25
C LYS A 142 19.44 -11.09 -7.21
N LEU A 143 18.85 -10.72 -6.05
CA LEU A 143 19.56 -10.02 -4.99
C LEU A 143 20.42 -10.95 -4.13
N SER A 144 20.10 -12.24 -4.01
CA SER A 144 20.93 -13.24 -3.30
C SER A 144 22.34 -13.36 -3.91
N LYS A 145 22.47 -13.08 -5.21
CA LYS A 145 23.76 -13.08 -5.92
C LYS A 145 24.70 -11.97 -5.44
N PHE A 146 24.18 -10.90 -4.85
CA PHE A 146 24.97 -9.73 -4.44
C PHE A 146 25.36 -9.74 -2.96
N ASN A 147 25.01 -10.77 -2.19
CA ASN A 147 25.28 -10.88 -0.74
C ASN A 147 24.91 -9.62 0.05
N LEU A 148 23.73 -9.07 -0.24
CA LEU A 148 23.20 -7.92 0.49
C LEU A 148 22.68 -8.34 1.86
N THR A 149 22.92 -7.51 2.88
CA THR A 149 22.31 -7.71 4.19
C THR A 149 20.81 -7.36 4.13
N PRO A 150 19.96 -7.87 5.05
CA PRO A 150 18.54 -7.50 5.10
C PRO A 150 18.33 -5.98 5.09
N ARG A 151 19.16 -5.24 5.82
CA ARG A 151 19.09 -3.77 5.86
C ARG A 151 19.45 -3.12 4.54
N GLN A 152 20.40 -3.67 3.81
CA GLN A 152 20.76 -3.22 2.48
C GLN A 152 19.66 -3.51 1.45
N ILE A 153 18.95 -4.62 1.60
CA ILE A 153 17.78 -4.95 0.78
C ILE A 153 16.66 -3.93 1.01
N ASP A 154 16.37 -3.57 2.27
CA ASP A 154 15.37 -2.54 2.58
C ASP A 154 15.71 -1.20 1.92
N VAL A 155 16.97 -0.75 2.07
CA VAL A 155 17.44 0.50 1.44
C VAL A 155 17.36 0.41 -0.08
N LEU A 156 17.77 -0.71 -0.67
CA LEU A 156 17.73 -0.91 -2.13
C LEU A 156 16.29 -0.86 -2.66
N ASN A 157 15.36 -1.52 -2.02
CA ASN A 157 13.94 -1.48 -2.39
C ASN A 157 13.40 -0.03 -2.38
N MET A 158 13.80 0.78 -1.41
CA MET A 158 13.41 2.19 -1.37
C MET A 158 14.08 3.04 -2.45
N ILE A 159 15.34 2.70 -2.82
CA ILE A 159 16.03 3.31 -3.96
C ILE A 159 15.30 3.00 -5.27
N MET A 160 14.89 1.75 -5.47
CA MET A 160 14.15 1.30 -6.65
C MET A 160 12.82 2.06 -6.83
N ARG A 161 12.20 2.49 -5.74
CA ARG A 161 11.00 3.33 -5.72
C ARG A 161 11.26 4.82 -5.90
N GLY A 162 12.51 5.22 -6.09
CA GLY A 162 12.86 6.62 -6.29
C GLY A 162 12.88 7.49 -5.02
N LEU A 163 12.75 6.91 -3.80
CA LEU A 163 12.69 7.70 -2.56
C LEU A 163 14.01 8.45 -2.30
N PRO A 164 13.98 9.76 -2.00
CA PRO A 164 15.19 10.51 -1.62
C PRO A 164 15.73 10.02 -0.25
N ASN A 165 17.05 10.18 -0.03
CA ASN A 165 17.72 9.69 1.17
C ASN A 165 17.07 10.16 2.48
N LYS A 166 16.57 11.39 2.52
CA LYS A 166 15.85 11.95 3.67
C LYS A 166 14.59 11.13 4.01
N ARG A 167 13.83 10.69 3.01
CA ARG A 167 12.64 9.84 3.17
C ARG A 167 13.02 8.43 3.63
N ILE A 168 14.09 7.86 3.04
CA ILE A 168 14.62 6.55 3.42
C ILE A 168 15.08 6.58 4.90
N ALA A 169 15.80 7.63 5.29
CA ALA A 169 16.26 7.83 6.66
C ALA A 169 15.10 7.85 7.66
N ALA A 170 14.05 8.62 7.35
CA ALA A 170 12.86 8.72 8.18
C ALA A 170 12.11 7.38 8.31
N GLN A 171 11.88 6.67 7.19
CA GLN A 171 11.18 5.38 7.19
C GLN A 171 11.94 4.28 7.92
N LEU A 172 13.26 4.31 7.85
CA LEU A 172 14.11 3.31 8.49
C LEU A 172 14.57 3.70 9.90
N SER A 173 14.18 4.89 10.40
CA SER A 173 14.60 5.44 11.70
C SER A 173 16.13 5.47 11.86
N ILE A 174 16.85 5.90 10.80
CA ILE A 174 18.30 6.06 10.77
C ILE A 174 18.68 7.45 10.24
N SER A 175 19.95 7.82 10.35
CA SER A 175 20.45 9.09 9.82
C SER A 175 20.63 9.06 8.28
N GLU A 176 20.53 10.25 7.62
CA GLU A 176 20.84 10.34 6.19
C GLU A 176 22.29 9.93 5.84
N PRO A 177 23.32 10.25 6.65
CA PRO A 177 24.67 9.71 6.45
C PRO A 177 24.70 8.18 6.43
N THR A 178 23.96 7.52 7.34
CA THR A 178 23.87 6.05 7.38
C THR A 178 23.20 5.50 6.13
N VAL A 179 22.14 6.18 5.61
CA VAL A 179 21.55 5.81 4.32
C VAL A 179 22.56 5.91 3.18
N LYS A 180 23.34 6.99 3.12
CA LYS A 180 24.39 7.17 2.10
C LYS A 180 25.45 6.06 2.18
N GLU A 181 25.83 5.66 3.37
CA GLU A 181 26.77 4.55 3.58
C GLU A 181 26.18 3.22 3.07
N HIS A 182 24.93 2.91 3.42
CA HIS A 182 24.26 1.73 2.87
C HIS A 182 24.20 1.76 1.34
N ILE A 183 23.85 2.90 0.74
CA ILE A 183 23.82 3.06 -0.72
C ILE A 183 25.19 2.79 -1.33
N SER A 184 26.25 3.39 -0.80
CA SER A 184 27.61 3.18 -1.29
C SER A 184 28.01 1.70 -1.25
N ASN A 185 27.70 1.02 -0.16
CA ASN A 185 27.99 -0.40 0.00
C ASN A 185 27.14 -1.28 -0.96
N ILE A 186 25.89 -0.91 -1.18
CA ILE A 186 24.99 -1.59 -2.14
C ILE A 186 25.54 -1.45 -3.55
N LEU A 187 25.86 -0.24 -4.00
CA LEU A 187 26.38 0.03 -5.35
C LEU A 187 27.67 -0.77 -5.63
N LYS A 188 28.58 -0.82 -4.65
CA LYS A 188 29.79 -1.64 -4.74
C LYS A 188 29.51 -3.13 -4.90
N LYS A 189 28.56 -3.66 -4.12
CA LYS A 189 28.18 -5.09 -4.16
C LYS A 189 27.46 -5.47 -5.45
N ILE A 190 26.67 -4.57 -6.01
CA ILE A 190 25.95 -4.76 -7.28
C ILE A 190 26.90 -4.56 -8.48
N GLY A 191 28.02 -3.86 -8.29
CA GLY A 191 29.00 -3.59 -9.35
C GLY A 191 28.61 -2.43 -10.25
N VAL A 192 27.91 -1.42 -9.71
CA VAL A 192 27.50 -0.20 -10.43
C VAL A 192 28.01 1.06 -9.73
N ASN A 193 28.15 2.15 -10.49
CA ASN A 193 28.75 3.39 -10.00
C ASN A 193 27.71 4.45 -9.58
N SER A 194 26.46 4.27 -9.96
CA SER A 194 25.42 5.26 -9.68
C SER A 194 24.08 4.61 -9.29
N ARG A 195 23.27 5.37 -8.55
CA ARG A 195 21.91 5.00 -8.22
C ARG A 195 21.04 4.71 -9.46
N VAL A 196 21.22 5.52 -10.52
CA VAL A 196 20.49 5.36 -11.77
C VAL A 196 20.86 4.04 -12.44
N GLU A 197 22.14 3.70 -12.48
CA GLU A 197 22.60 2.40 -13.01
C GLU A 197 22.03 1.23 -12.21
N ALA A 198 21.97 1.34 -10.86
CA ALA A 198 21.38 0.30 -10.03
C ALA A 198 19.89 0.09 -10.37
N ILE A 199 19.13 1.18 -10.51
CA ILE A 199 17.72 1.13 -10.90
C ILE A 199 17.56 0.51 -12.28
N THR A 200 18.35 0.93 -13.27
CA THR A 200 18.29 0.40 -14.64
C THR A 200 18.65 -1.09 -14.71
N LEU A 201 19.69 -1.50 -13.99
CA LEU A 201 20.15 -2.89 -13.95
C LEU A 201 19.09 -3.82 -13.35
N LEU A 202 18.41 -3.38 -12.27
CA LEU A 202 17.49 -4.23 -11.53
C LEU A 202 16.06 -4.21 -12.07
N HIS A 203 15.64 -3.13 -12.75
CA HIS A 203 14.33 -3.12 -13.45
C HIS A 203 14.30 -3.99 -14.70
N GLY A 204 15.45 -4.47 -15.20
CA GLY A 204 15.54 -5.25 -16.43
C GLY A 204 15.13 -4.44 -17.68
N LYS A 205 15.83 -4.58 -18.78
CA LYS A 205 15.38 -4.09 -20.09
C LYS A 205 13.96 -4.65 -20.35
N ARG A 206 12.96 -3.78 -20.51
CA ARG A 206 11.84 -4.14 -21.36
C ARG A 206 12.43 -4.36 -22.75
N GLU A 207 12.62 -5.61 -23.13
CA GLU A 207 12.86 -5.93 -24.53
C GLU A 207 11.63 -5.45 -25.30
N SER A 208 11.83 -4.41 -26.07
CA SER A 208 10.98 -4.06 -27.19
C SER A 208 11.07 -5.24 -28.16
N SER A 209 10.06 -6.11 -28.15
CA SER A 209 9.82 -7.04 -29.24
C SER A 209 9.25 -6.24 -30.40
N GLU A 210 10.04 -6.17 -31.47
CA GLU A 210 9.56 -5.82 -32.82
C GLU A 210 8.44 -6.77 -33.27
#